data_2ec28e4dbc0b5b09b5cfac31b1423f15
#
_entry.id   2ec28e4dbc0b5b09b5cfac31b1423f15
#
_cell.length_a   1.000
_cell.length_b   1.000
_cell.length_c   1.000
_cell.angle_alpha   90.00
_cell.angle_beta   90.00
_cell.angle_gamma   90.00
#
_symmetry.space_group_name_H-M   'P 1'
#
loop_
_entity.id
_entity.type
_entity.pdbx_description
1 polymer ?
#
loop_
_entity_poly.entity_id
_entity_poly.type
_entity_poly.pdbx_seq_one_letter_code
_entity_poly.pdbx_strand_id
1 'polypeptide(L)'
;SVYKIGEEIRDTTMDALAELDPDYSKITEDIRFTVLSAEVSDVLPADTFSQQYFINEMGNWTNADTSLKDHQRYRVGKEEELSRDEVAERGAETVGSKYVIVKMKAKNASEFQTDWNKENGVPIAPNLVVMQQGENGALMYPEEEFWAANEGYDLQWGAERGGSFPVYFDKPYFTEGIQGMKAGLFVPLAPGEEMEYTLVYVVDEDQTANIYLQFYPQNQMEVGGKY
;
A
#
# COMPACT_ATOMS: atom_id res chain seq x y z
N SER A 1 -6.49 -14.09 -6.46
CA SER A 1 -7.94 -13.79 -6.32
C SER A 1 -8.16 -12.28 -6.20
N VAL A 2 -9.28 -11.79 -6.70
CA VAL A 2 -9.70 -10.40 -6.57
C VAL A 2 -10.89 -10.35 -5.63
N TYR A 3 -10.79 -9.53 -4.60
CA TYR A 3 -11.81 -9.34 -3.58
C TYR A 3 -12.47 -7.97 -3.76
N LYS A 4 -13.64 -7.79 -3.16
CA LYS A 4 -14.38 -6.53 -3.12
C LYS A 4 -14.45 -5.97 -1.71
N ILE A 5 -14.69 -4.67 -1.60
CA ILE A 5 -14.90 -4.00 -0.32
C ILE A 5 -15.98 -4.74 0.47
N GLY A 6 -15.70 -5.00 1.76
CA GLY A 6 -16.54 -5.76 2.66
C GLY A 6 -16.24 -7.26 2.71
N GLU A 7 -15.49 -7.79 1.77
CA GLU A 7 -15.07 -9.20 1.81
C GLU A 7 -13.85 -9.38 2.71
N GLU A 8 -13.81 -10.48 3.45
CA GLU A 8 -12.70 -10.83 4.31
C GLU A 8 -11.60 -11.55 3.51
N ILE A 9 -10.37 -11.09 3.67
CA ILE A 9 -9.17 -11.66 3.07
C ILE A 9 -8.32 -12.28 4.17
N ARG A 10 -7.92 -13.53 4.01
CA ARG A 10 -6.93 -14.16 4.87
C ARG A 10 -5.52 -13.83 4.38
N ASP A 11 -4.64 -13.42 5.29
CA ASP A 11 -3.21 -13.32 5.02
C ASP A 11 -2.63 -14.73 4.80
N THR A 12 -1.97 -14.93 3.69
CA THR A 12 -1.38 -16.21 3.29
C THR A 12 0.15 -16.20 3.36
N THR A 13 0.74 -15.22 4.05
CA THR A 13 2.20 -15.09 4.17
C THR A 13 2.83 -16.34 4.76
N MET A 14 2.25 -16.87 5.83
CA MET A 14 2.78 -18.09 6.49
C MET A 14 2.62 -19.33 5.63
N ASP A 15 1.54 -19.43 4.86
CA ASP A 15 1.35 -20.55 3.94
C ASP A 15 2.45 -20.55 2.84
N ALA A 16 2.74 -19.38 2.28
CA ALA A 16 3.79 -19.22 1.27
C ALA A 16 5.19 -19.48 1.83
N LEU A 17 5.46 -19.09 3.07
CA LEU A 17 6.73 -19.38 3.74
C LEU A 17 6.87 -20.89 4.02
N ALA A 18 5.78 -21.56 4.41
CA ALA A 18 5.77 -23.00 4.65
C ALA A 18 6.03 -23.84 3.39
N GLU A 19 5.68 -23.31 2.21
CA GLU A 19 6.05 -23.95 0.92
C GLU A 19 7.55 -23.87 0.65
N LEU A 20 8.22 -22.82 1.12
CA LEU A 20 9.66 -22.63 0.96
C LEU A 20 10.48 -23.35 2.02
N ASP A 21 9.97 -23.39 3.26
CA ASP A 21 10.63 -24.02 4.40
C ASP A 21 9.60 -24.69 5.32
N PRO A 22 9.62 -26.03 5.43
CA PRO A 22 8.66 -26.77 6.25
C PRO A 22 8.62 -26.39 7.73
N ASP A 23 9.65 -25.74 8.27
CA ASP A 23 9.64 -25.28 9.66
C ASP A 23 8.60 -24.19 9.90
N TYR A 24 8.26 -23.39 8.89
CA TYR A 24 7.16 -22.42 8.96
C TYR A 24 5.76 -23.06 9.01
N SER A 25 5.61 -24.32 8.60
CA SER A 25 4.33 -25.02 8.68
C SER A 25 3.81 -25.22 10.11
N LYS A 26 4.67 -25.02 11.11
CA LYS A 26 4.33 -25.09 12.53
C LYS A 26 3.77 -23.77 13.06
N ILE A 27 3.84 -22.69 12.27
CA ILE A 27 3.33 -21.37 12.66
C ILE A 27 1.87 -21.30 12.23
N THR A 28 0.98 -21.27 13.19
CA THR A 28 -0.47 -21.27 12.96
C THR A 28 -1.05 -19.86 13.06
N GLU A 29 -0.56 -18.96 12.25
CA GLU A 29 -1.12 -17.62 12.13
C GLU A 29 -2.34 -17.61 11.23
N ASP A 30 -3.39 -16.92 11.66
CA ASP A 30 -4.58 -16.66 10.86
C ASP A 30 -4.96 -15.18 11.02
N ILE A 31 -4.36 -14.35 10.18
CA ILE A 31 -4.62 -12.91 10.15
C ILE A 31 -5.59 -12.63 9.01
N ARG A 32 -6.64 -11.89 9.31
CA ARG A 32 -7.70 -11.56 8.37
C ARG A 32 -7.89 -10.07 8.26
N PHE A 33 -8.13 -9.62 7.03
CA PHE A 33 -8.34 -8.22 6.70
C PHE A 33 -9.70 -8.03 6.04
N THR A 34 -10.33 -6.89 6.34
CA THR A 34 -11.52 -6.43 5.63
C THR A 34 -11.32 -4.96 5.29
N VAL A 35 -11.45 -4.60 4.02
CA VAL A 35 -11.53 -3.20 3.62
C VAL A 35 -12.97 -2.76 3.81
N LEU A 36 -13.18 -1.82 4.72
CA LEU A 36 -14.52 -1.32 5.07
C LEU A 36 -14.98 -0.24 4.10
N SER A 37 -14.06 0.61 3.66
CA SER A 37 -14.31 1.62 2.62
C SER A 37 -13.00 2.09 2.00
N ALA A 38 -13.08 2.60 0.77
CA ALA A 38 -12.00 3.29 0.09
C ALA A 38 -12.57 4.51 -0.65
N GLU A 39 -11.86 5.61 -0.59
CA GLU A 39 -12.24 6.89 -1.19
C GLU A 39 -11.04 7.55 -1.83
N VAL A 40 -11.21 8.05 -3.06
CA VAL A 40 -10.24 8.92 -3.72
C VAL A 40 -10.63 10.36 -3.41
N SER A 41 -9.68 11.16 -2.90
CA SER A 41 -9.94 12.54 -2.48
C SER A 41 -8.85 13.48 -2.94
N ASP A 42 -9.24 14.72 -3.26
CA ASP A 42 -8.31 15.81 -3.58
C ASP A 42 -7.64 16.38 -2.33
N VAL A 43 -8.32 16.31 -1.20
CA VAL A 43 -7.90 16.92 0.06
C VAL A 43 -8.09 15.96 1.22
N LEU A 44 -7.34 16.19 2.30
CA LEU A 44 -7.57 15.51 3.56
C LEU A 44 -8.41 16.43 4.46
N PRO A 45 -9.51 15.93 5.05
CA PRO A 45 -10.28 16.69 6.04
C PRO A 45 -9.39 17.02 7.25
N ALA A 46 -9.10 18.32 7.46
CA ALA A 46 -8.13 18.79 8.45
C ALA A 46 -8.50 18.46 9.91
N ASP A 47 -9.77 18.27 10.19
CA ASP A 47 -10.32 17.87 11.49
C ASP A 47 -10.28 16.36 11.74
N THR A 48 -10.03 15.57 10.71
CA THR A 48 -10.05 14.11 10.77
C THR A 48 -8.64 13.51 10.86
N PHE A 49 -7.63 14.21 10.29
CA PHE A 49 -6.25 13.72 10.21
C PHE A 49 -5.32 14.52 11.12
N SER A 50 -4.63 13.83 12.01
CA SER A 50 -3.63 14.42 12.90
C SER A 50 -2.23 14.31 12.28
N GLN A 51 -1.47 15.42 12.31
CA GLN A 51 -0.10 15.48 11.80
C GLN A 51 0.83 14.43 12.41
N GLN A 52 0.61 14.08 13.67
CA GLN A 52 1.44 13.07 14.36
C GLN A 52 1.35 11.65 13.77
N TYR A 53 0.32 11.37 12.98
CA TYR A 53 0.09 10.06 12.35
C TYR A 53 0.59 9.98 10.91
N PHE A 54 1.13 11.07 10.36
CA PHE A 54 1.79 11.01 9.07
C PHE A 54 3.14 10.34 9.19
N ILE A 55 3.39 9.40 8.29
CA ILE A 55 4.65 8.63 8.21
C ILE A 55 5.71 9.44 7.49
N ASN A 56 5.28 10.24 6.50
CA ASN A 56 6.12 11.11 5.69
C ASN A 56 5.92 12.58 6.10
N GLU A 57 6.95 13.41 5.88
CA GLU A 57 6.81 14.85 5.99
C GLU A 57 6.04 15.42 4.80
N MET A 58 4.79 15.79 5.02
CA MET A 58 3.86 16.23 3.96
C MET A 58 4.02 17.70 3.57
N GLY A 59 4.63 18.54 4.42
CA GLY A 59 4.61 19.98 4.27
C GLY A 59 5.16 20.55 2.96
N ASN A 60 6.14 19.87 2.36
CA ASN A 60 6.69 20.28 1.07
C ASN A 60 5.80 19.90 -0.13
N TRP A 61 4.87 18.98 0.06
CA TRP A 61 4.09 18.34 -1.00
C TRP A 61 2.62 18.73 -0.98
N THR A 62 2.19 19.49 0.02
CA THR A 62 0.80 19.94 0.19
C THR A 62 0.64 21.45 0.05
N ASN A 63 -0.52 21.84 -0.45
CA ASN A 63 -1.01 23.21 -0.42
C ASN A 63 -1.68 23.52 0.94
N ALA A 64 -2.07 24.78 1.16
CA ALA A 64 -2.70 25.21 2.41
C ALA A 64 -4.06 24.53 2.67
N ASP A 65 -4.77 24.12 1.62
CA ASP A 65 -6.04 23.40 1.69
C ASP A 65 -5.87 21.87 1.84
N THR A 66 -4.65 21.39 2.04
CA THR A 66 -4.22 20.00 2.11
C THR A 66 -4.15 19.25 0.77
N SER A 67 -4.56 19.84 -0.34
CA SER A 67 -4.36 19.22 -1.65
C SER A 67 -2.88 18.99 -1.95
N LEU A 68 -2.57 17.94 -2.70
CA LEU A 68 -1.21 17.64 -3.12
C LEU A 68 -0.79 18.56 -4.27
N LYS A 69 0.47 19.01 -4.22
CA LYS A 69 1.10 19.71 -5.33
C LYS A 69 1.38 18.77 -6.48
N ASP A 70 1.39 19.34 -7.69
CA ASP A 70 1.87 18.60 -8.86
C ASP A 70 3.33 18.19 -8.66
N HIS A 71 3.70 17.07 -9.25
CA HIS A 71 5.07 16.58 -9.27
C HIS A 71 5.47 16.18 -10.69
N GLN A 72 6.75 15.90 -10.86
CA GLN A 72 7.30 15.44 -12.13
C GLN A 72 7.63 13.96 -12.08
N ARG A 73 7.36 13.26 -13.20
CA ARG A 73 7.65 11.85 -13.35
C ARG A 73 8.21 11.55 -14.73
N TYR A 74 8.97 10.48 -14.82
CA TYR A 74 9.39 9.89 -16.09
C TYR A 74 8.50 8.70 -16.42
N ARG A 75 8.18 8.55 -17.70
CA ARG A 75 7.44 7.39 -18.22
C ARG A 75 8.44 6.39 -18.78
N VAL A 76 8.34 5.14 -18.35
CA VAL A 76 9.25 4.05 -18.69
C VAL A 76 8.43 2.84 -19.14
N GLY A 77 8.79 2.24 -20.26
CA GLY A 77 8.17 0.99 -20.72
C GLY A 77 8.67 -0.19 -19.87
N LYS A 78 7.80 -1.11 -19.56
CA LYS A 78 8.07 -2.27 -18.69
C LYS A 78 9.23 -3.15 -19.17
N GLU A 79 9.39 -3.26 -20.50
CA GLU A 79 10.42 -4.08 -21.13
C GLU A 79 11.70 -3.26 -21.46
N GLU A 80 11.75 -1.99 -21.06
CA GLU A 80 12.90 -1.14 -21.32
C GLU A 80 13.96 -1.32 -20.23
N GLU A 81 15.16 -1.70 -20.64
CA GLU A 81 16.34 -1.77 -19.77
C GLU A 81 17.14 -0.44 -19.88
N LEU A 82 16.59 0.61 -19.29
CA LEU A 82 17.18 1.94 -19.30
C LEU A 82 17.77 2.32 -17.94
N SER A 83 18.89 3.01 -18.00
CA SER A 83 19.42 3.69 -16.81
C SER A 83 18.58 4.93 -16.49
N ARG A 84 18.67 5.42 -15.25
CA ARG A 84 18.00 6.65 -14.84
C ARG A 84 18.38 7.85 -15.69
N ASP A 85 19.63 7.94 -16.12
CA ASP A 85 20.12 9.04 -16.95
C ASP A 85 19.49 9.00 -18.34
N GLU A 86 19.39 7.83 -18.97
CA GLU A 86 18.74 7.66 -20.27
C GLU A 86 17.24 7.98 -20.22
N VAL A 87 16.57 7.62 -19.12
CA VAL A 87 15.17 7.99 -18.91
C VAL A 87 15.01 9.49 -18.70
N ALA A 88 15.93 10.12 -17.95
CA ALA A 88 15.92 11.58 -17.72
C ALA A 88 16.11 12.39 -19.01
N GLU A 89 16.86 11.89 -19.97
CA GLU A 89 17.05 12.54 -21.28
C GLU A 89 15.76 12.64 -22.11
N ARG A 90 14.75 11.80 -21.82
CA ARG A 90 13.44 11.85 -22.47
C ARG A 90 12.59 13.02 -22.01
N GLY A 91 12.93 13.61 -20.87
CA GLY A 91 12.18 14.67 -20.21
C GLY A 91 11.07 14.16 -19.30
N ALA A 92 10.78 14.97 -18.29
CA ALA A 92 9.73 14.68 -17.31
C ALA A 92 8.39 15.25 -17.76
N GLU A 93 7.31 14.58 -17.38
CA GLU A 93 5.95 15.11 -17.46
C GLU A 93 5.48 15.55 -16.07
N THR A 94 4.65 16.59 -16.02
CA THR A 94 4.02 17.06 -14.79
C THR A 94 2.67 16.38 -14.61
N VAL A 95 2.40 15.88 -13.40
CA VAL A 95 1.16 15.18 -13.06
C VAL A 95 0.71 15.58 -11.66
N GLY A 96 -0.61 15.66 -11.45
CA GLY A 96 -1.21 15.83 -10.13
C GLY A 96 -1.29 14.50 -9.37
N SER A 97 -1.58 14.61 -8.08
CA SER A 97 -1.75 13.45 -7.20
C SER A 97 -3.07 13.52 -6.44
N LYS A 98 -3.57 12.37 -6.05
CA LYS A 98 -4.76 12.18 -5.23
C LYS A 98 -4.43 11.37 -3.99
N TYR A 99 -5.19 11.58 -2.94
CA TYR A 99 -5.21 10.69 -1.78
C TYR A 99 -6.13 9.51 -2.03
N VAL A 100 -5.75 8.36 -1.52
CA VAL A 100 -6.64 7.20 -1.38
C VAL A 100 -6.77 6.91 0.10
N ILE A 101 -7.95 7.17 0.65
CA ILE A 101 -8.27 7.01 2.07
C ILE A 101 -8.95 5.65 2.23
N VAL A 102 -8.35 4.77 3.01
CA VAL A 102 -8.81 3.39 3.18
C VAL A 102 -9.10 3.13 4.65
N LYS A 103 -10.33 2.74 4.96
CA LYS A 103 -10.70 2.22 6.28
C LYS A 103 -10.64 0.71 6.25
N MET A 104 -9.92 0.14 7.20
CA MET A 104 -9.67 -1.29 7.29
C MET A 104 -10.00 -1.84 8.67
N LYS A 105 -10.21 -3.14 8.70
CA LYS A 105 -10.24 -3.94 9.91
C LYS A 105 -9.24 -5.08 9.77
N ALA A 106 -8.38 -5.27 10.76
CA ALA A 106 -7.53 -6.44 10.91
C ALA A 106 -8.02 -7.28 12.09
N LYS A 107 -7.93 -8.59 11.97
CA LYS A 107 -8.30 -9.55 13.00
C LYS A 107 -7.23 -10.63 13.13
N ASN A 108 -6.76 -10.87 14.34
CA ASN A 108 -6.01 -12.08 14.64
C ASN A 108 -6.99 -13.21 14.97
N ALA A 109 -7.28 -14.08 14.00
CA ALA A 109 -8.16 -15.23 14.16
C ALA A 109 -7.43 -16.48 14.71
N SER A 110 -6.15 -16.37 15.03
CA SER A 110 -5.35 -17.46 15.62
C SER A 110 -5.83 -17.74 17.06
N GLU A 111 -5.73 -18.99 17.48
CA GLU A 111 -6.04 -19.39 18.87
C GLU A 111 -4.95 -18.93 19.85
N PHE A 112 -3.72 -18.74 19.35
CA PHE A 112 -2.60 -18.27 20.15
C PHE A 112 -1.72 -17.35 19.33
N GLN A 113 -1.03 -16.46 20.03
CA GLN A 113 -0.05 -15.56 19.44
C GLN A 113 1.26 -16.32 19.22
N THR A 114 1.82 -16.23 18.02
CA THR A 114 3.15 -16.80 17.75
C THR A 114 4.22 -15.93 18.41
N ASP A 115 5.42 -16.47 18.61
CA ASP A 115 6.54 -15.70 19.12
C ASP A 115 6.86 -14.51 18.19
N TRP A 116 6.73 -14.71 16.90
CA TRP A 116 6.88 -13.66 15.91
C TRP A 116 5.92 -12.49 16.12
N ASN A 117 4.62 -12.76 16.19
CA ASN A 117 3.60 -11.71 16.40
C ASN A 117 3.71 -11.04 17.76
N LYS A 118 4.15 -11.78 18.77
CA LYS A 118 4.35 -11.25 20.10
C LYS A 118 5.45 -10.21 20.17
N GLU A 119 6.55 -10.44 19.43
CA GLU A 119 7.72 -9.58 19.45
C GLU A 119 7.65 -8.48 18.38
N ASN A 120 7.12 -8.80 17.19
CA ASN A 120 7.19 -7.93 16.01
C ASN A 120 5.82 -7.36 15.59
N GLY A 121 4.72 -7.91 16.07
CA GLY A 121 3.38 -7.52 15.66
C GLY A 121 2.94 -8.09 14.31
N VAL A 122 1.73 -7.74 13.91
CA VAL A 122 1.10 -8.14 12.66
C VAL A 122 1.32 -7.05 11.62
N PRO A 123 1.80 -7.36 10.41
CA PRO A 123 1.86 -6.39 9.32
C PRO A 123 0.43 -6.06 8.87
N ILE A 124 0.05 -4.78 8.94
CA ILE A 124 -1.34 -4.38 8.74
C ILE A 124 -1.57 -3.53 7.49
N ALA A 125 -0.51 -3.16 6.76
CA ALA A 125 -0.60 -2.29 5.59
C ALA A 125 -0.32 -3.07 4.30
N PRO A 126 -1.35 -3.28 3.45
CA PRO A 126 -1.13 -3.76 2.08
C PRO A 126 -0.46 -2.67 1.24
N ASN A 127 0.16 -3.06 0.14
CA ASN A 127 0.65 -2.12 -0.87
C ASN A 127 -0.49 -1.64 -1.78
N LEU A 128 -0.48 -0.37 -2.13
CA LEU A 128 -1.34 0.14 -3.20
C LEU A 128 -0.63 -0.08 -4.54
N VAL A 129 -1.29 -0.76 -5.47
CA VAL A 129 -0.74 -1.08 -6.80
C VAL A 129 -1.71 -0.64 -7.89
N VAL A 130 -1.16 -0.29 -9.06
CA VAL A 130 -1.97 -0.12 -10.27
C VAL A 130 -1.90 -1.42 -11.07
N MET A 131 -3.07 -1.90 -11.48
CA MET A 131 -3.20 -3.10 -12.29
C MET A 131 -4.08 -2.80 -13.49
N GLN A 132 -3.88 -3.51 -14.58
CA GLN A 132 -4.77 -3.48 -15.72
C GLN A 132 -5.35 -4.86 -15.98
N GLN A 133 -6.52 -4.90 -16.57
CA GLN A 133 -7.15 -6.15 -16.96
C GLN A 133 -6.66 -6.56 -18.33
N GLY A 134 -6.05 -7.73 -18.43
CA GLY A 134 -5.65 -8.34 -19.69
C GLY A 134 -6.85 -8.87 -20.48
N GLU A 135 -6.61 -9.31 -21.72
CA GLU A 135 -7.64 -9.83 -22.64
C GLU A 135 -8.45 -11.00 -22.08
N ASN A 136 -7.83 -11.81 -21.22
CA ASN A 136 -8.46 -12.95 -20.55
C ASN A 136 -9.13 -12.59 -19.21
N GLY A 137 -9.17 -11.29 -18.84
CA GLY A 137 -9.70 -10.83 -17.58
C GLY A 137 -8.75 -10.96 -16.38
N ALA A 138 -7.55 -11.50 -16.58
CA ALA A 138 -6.56 -11.57 -15.53
C ALA A 138 -5.96 -10.18 -15.23
N LEU A 139 -5.69 -9.90 -13.96
CA LEU A 139 -4.97 -8.69 -13.57
C LEU A 139 -3.47 -8.85 -13.88
N MET A 140 -2.91 -7.79 -14.44
CA MET A 140 -1.50 -7.70 -14.77
C MET A 140 -0.99 -6.28 -14.50
N TYR A 141 0.31 -6.16 -14.30
CA TYR A 141 0.93 -4.84 -14.20
C TYR A 141 0.83 -4.11 -15.55
N PRO A 142 0.72 -2.77 -15.53
CA PRO A 142 0.72 -1.97 -16.75
C PRO A 142 1.98 -2.17 -17.59
N GLU A 143 1.86 -1.87 -18.87
CA GLU A 143 3.00 -1.86 -19.81
C GLU A 143 4.00 -0.70 -19.54
N GLU A 144 3.54 0.33 -18.83
CA GLU A 144 4.33 1.51 -18.49
C GLU A 144 4.51 1.60 -16.96
N GLU A 145 5.71 2.03 -16.57
CA GLU A 145 6.08 2.41 -15.22
C GLU A 145 6.26 3.92 -15.12
N PHE A 146 6.14 4.47 -13.91
CA PHE A 146 6.41 5.88 -13.66
C PHE A 146 7.45 6.01 -12.55
N TRP A 147 8.50 6.78 -12.84
CA TRP A 147 9.56 7.08 -11.87
C TRP A 147 9.48 8.53 -11.45
N ALA A 148 9.55 8.81 -10.16
CA ALA A 148 9.60 10.17 -9.65
C ALA A 148 10.82 10.92 -10.21
N ALA A 149 10.58 12.10 -10.77
CA ALA A 149 11.63 12.98 -11.31
C ALA A 149 12.01 14.10 -10.32
N ASN A 150 11.11 14.47 -9.39
CA ASN A 150 11.44 15.41 -8.34
C ASN A 150 12.37 14.78 -7.31
N GLU A 151 13.46 15.48 -6.99
CA GLU A 151 14.37 15.04 -5.93
C GLU A 151 13.64 14.99 -4.59
N GLY A 152 13.82 13.89 -3.85
CA GLY A 152 13.21 13.68 -2.54
C GLY A 152 11.68 13.47 -2.54
N TYR A 153 11.07 13.30 -3.71
CA TYR A 153 9.65 12.94 -3.78
C TYR A 153 9.47 11.44 -3.53
N ASP A 154 9.16 11.10 -2.30
CA ASP A 154 8.97 9.73 -1.81
C ASP A 154 7.50 9.37 -1.53
N LEU A 155 6.58 10.30 -1.75
CA LEU A 155 5.14 10.08 -1.63
C LEU A 155 4.56 9.39 -2.86
N GLN A 156 5.21 9.60 -3.99
CA GLN A 156 4.74 9.09 -5.25
C GLN A 156 4.68 7.57 -5.22
N TRP A 157 3.55 7.11 -5.64
CA TRP A 157 3.41 5.76 -6.10
C TRP A 157 3.48 5.74 -7.63
N GLY A 158 4.31 4.89 -8.16
CA GLY A 158 4.35 4.57 -9.57
C GLY A 158 3.80 3.17 -9.83
N ALA A 159 3.61 2.81 -11.08
CA ALA A 159 3.27 1.44 -11.49
C ALA A 159 4.44 0.46 -11.31
N GLU A 160 5.39 0.79 -10.46
CA GLU A 160 6.55 -0.04 -10.17
C GLU A 160 6.14 -1.33 -9.43
N ARG A 161 6.97 -2.34 -9.56
CA ARG A 161 6.78 -3.60 -8.85
C ARG A 161 6.89 -3.39 -7.36
N GLY A 162 5.87 -3.79 -6.62
CA GLY A 162 5.83 -3.66 -5.17
C GLY A 162 4.90 -2.57 -4.64
N GLY A 163 4.46 -1.65 -5.50
CA GLY A 163 3.46 -0.65 -5.16
C GLY A 163 3.93 0.37 -4.13
N SER A 164 3.01 1.21 -3.66
CA SER A 164 3.29 2.23 -2.68
C SER A 164 2.87 1.84 -1.27
N PHE A 165 3.59 2.43 -0.33
CA PHE A 165 3.31 2.35 1.09
C PHE A 165 2.38 3.48 1.53
N PRO A 166 1.58 3.32 2.59
CA PRO A 166 0.76 4.42 3.08
C PRO A 166 1.61 5.56 3.64
N VAL A 167 1.15 6.79 3.47
CA VAL A 167 1.74 8.00 4.04
C VAL A 167 1.18 8.35 5.42
N TYR A 168 0.08 7.70 5.82
CA TYR A 168 -0.64 7.95 7.07
C TYR A 168 -1.19 6.66 7.66
N PHE A 169 -1.11 6.56 8.98
CA PHE A 169 -1.71 5.49 9.76
C PHE A 169 -2.15 6.01 11.12
N ASP A 170 -3.42 5.84 11.48
CA ASP A 170 -4.06 6.46 12.64
C ASP A 170 -3.90 5.70 13.97
N LYS A 171 -3.00 4.73 14.04
CA LYS A 171 -2.73 3.96 15.24
C LYS A 171 -1.25 3.97 15.60
N PRO A 172 -0.91 3.73 16.88
CA PRO A 172 0.47 3.46 17.26
C PRO A 172 1.00 2.20 16.58
N TYR A 173 2.23 2.25 16.12
CA TYR A 173 2.88 1.15 15.41
C TYR A 173 4.36 1.07 15.74
N PHE A 174 4.95 -0.10 15.51
CA PHE A 174 6.39 -0.28 15.61
C PHE A 174 7.04 -0.02 14.26
N THR A 175 8.04 0.85 14.25
CA THR A 175 8.84 1.14 13.04
C THR A 175 10.11 0.30 12.97
N GLU A 176 10.58 -0.19 14.11
CA GLU A 176 11.75 -1.05 14.22
C GLU A 176 11.33 -2.49 13.93
N GLY A 177 11.03 -2.72 12.67
CA GLY A 177 10.90 -4.07 12.14
C GLY A 177 12.27 -4.74 12.10
N ILE A 178 12.26 -6.04 11.90
CA ILE A 178 13.39 -6.94 11.80
C ILE A 178 14.59 -6.27 11.12
N GLN A 179 15.71 -6.21 11.84
CA GLN A 179 17.01 -5.74 11.34
C GLN A 179 17.07 -4.27 10.88
N GLY A 180 16.32 -3.37 11.49
CA GLY A 180 16.43 -1.94 11.20
C GLY A 180 15.84 -1.52 9.85
N MET A 181 15.13 -2.39 9.16
CA MET A 181 14.38 -2.02 7.98
C MET A 181 13.05 -1.40 8.39
N LYS A 182 12.75 -0.19 7.91
CA LYS A 182 11.41 0.45 7.98
C LYS A 182 10.45 -0.28 7.02
N ALA A 183 10.29 -1.59 7.18
CA ALA A 183 9.69 -2.45 6.17
C ALA A 183 8.22 -2.79 6.46
N GLY A 184 7.50 -1.96 7.20
CA GLY A 184 6.08 -2.19 7.38
C GLY A 184 5.50 -1.49 8.61
N LEU A 185 4.19 -1.44 8.66
CA LEU A 185 3.43 -1.03 9.84
C LEU A 185 3.04 -2.30 10.60
N PHE A 186 3.62 -2.49 11.77
CA PHE A 186 3.40 -3.67 12.61
C PHE A 186 2.64 -3.28 13.87
N VAL A 187 1.58 -3.98 14.17
CA VAL A 187 0.77 -3.76 15.37
C VAL A 187 0.57 -5.09 16.10
N PRO A 188 0.80 -5.14 17.42
CA PRO A 188 0.48 -6.33 18.20
C PRO A 188 -1.04 -6.50 18.27
N LEU A 189 -1.52 -7.66 17.83
CA LEU A 189 -2.92 -8.09 17.98
C LEU A 189 -2.94 -9.39 18.75
N ALA A 190 -3.60 -9.41 19.90
CA ALA A 190 -3.80 -10.62 20.68
C ALA A 190 -4.74 -11.61 19.96
N PRO A 191 -4.69 -12.90 20.27
CA PRO A 191 -5.62 -13.87 19.73
C PRO A 191 -7.09 -13.44 19.90
N GLY A 192 -7.84 -13.42 18.80
CA GLY A 192 -9.23 -12.99 18.74
C GLY A 192 -9.45 -11.46 18.70
N GLU A 193 -8.40 -10.67 18.84
CA GLU A 193 -8.49 -9.21 18.81
C GLU A 193 -8.74 -8.71 17.38
N GLU A 194 -9.58 -7.67 17.30
CA GLU A 194 -9.84 -6.91 16.08
C GLU A 194 -9.44 -5.45 16.28
N MET A 195 -8.96 -4.82 15.20
CA MET A 195 -8.63 -3.40 15.17
C MET A 195 -9.16 -2.77 13.88
N GLU A 196 -9.92 -1.69 14.03
CA GLU A 196 -10.29 -0.82 12.91
C GLU A 196 -9.28 0.34 12.83
N TYR A 197 -8.87 0.69 11.61
CA TYR A 197 -7.87 1.71 11.37
C TYR A 197 -8.01 2.35 10.00
N THR A 198 -7.34 3.50 9.83
CA THR A 198 -7.31 4.24 8.58
C THR A 198 -5.90 4.30 8.04
N LEU A 199 -5.75 4.01 6.76
CA LEU A 199 -4.55 4.22 5.96
C LEU A 199 -4.83 5.27 4.89
N VAL A 200 -3.81 6.08 4.56
CA VAL A 200 -3.87 6.99 3.41
C VAL A 200 -2.68 6.70 2.50
N TYR A 201 -2.97 6.61 1.22
CA TYR A 201 -1.99 6.45 0.15
C TYR A 201 -2.01 7.66 -0.75
N VAL A 202 -0.95 7.83 -1.55
CA VAL A 202 -0.85 8.82 -2.62
C VAL A 202 -0.71 8.10 -3.95
N VAL A 203 -1.47 8.51 -4.94
CA VAL A 203 -1.45 7.97 -6.30
C VAL A 203 -1.52 9.11 -7.31
N ASP A 204 -0.93 8.90 -8.48
CA ASP A 204 -1.04 9.84 -9.59
C ASP A 204 -2.51 9.96 -10.04
N GLU A 205 -2.95 11.17 -10.35
CA GLU A 205 -4.36 11.45 -10.62
C GLU A 205 -4.94 10.69 -11.83
N ASP A 206 -4.10 10.35 -12.79
CA ASP A 206 -4.48 9.56 -13.97
C ASP A 206 -4.47 8.04 -13.75
N GLN A 207 -4.11 7.58 -12.53
CA GLN A 207 -4.03 6.16 -12.18
C GLN A 207 -5.17 5.71 -11.24
N THR A 208 -6.08 6.59 -10.87
CA THR A 208 -7.11 6.32 -9.84
C THR A 208 -8.15 5.28 -10.23
N ALA A 209 -8.30 4.99 -11.52
CA ALA A 209 -9.33 4.06 -12.01
C ALA A 209 -8.96 2.57 -11.85
N ASN A 210 -7.68 2.26 -11.66
CA ASN A 210 -7.17 0.89 -11.72
C ASN A 210 -6.31 0.54 -10.50
N ILE A 211 -6.66 1.06 -9.34
CA ILE A 211 -5.93 0.85 -8.10
C ILE A 211 -6.48 -0.32 -7.29
N TYR A 212 -5.56 -1.07 -6.71
CA TYR A 212 -5.82 -2.25 -5.91
C TYR A 212 -4.97 -2.20 -4.64
N LEU A 213 -5.47 -2.78 -3.56
CA LEU A 213 -4.65 -3.10 -2.40
C LEU A 213 -4.16 -4.54 -2.56
N GLN A 214 -2.85 -4.69 -2.56
CA GLN A 214 -2.20 -5.98 -2.71
C GLN A 214 -1.80 -6.55 -1.35
N PHE A 215 -2.44 -7.65 -1.00
CA PHE A 215 -2.09 -8.48 0.15
C PHE A 215 -1.18 -9.62 -0.32
N TYR A 216 -0.23 -9.99 0.52
CA TYR A 216 0.76 -11.00 0.16
C TYR A 216 0.13 -12.40 0.00
N PRO A 217 0.64 -13.20 -0.94
CA PRO A 217 1.45 -12.83 -2.10
C PRO A 217 0.61 -12.52 -3.35
N GLN A 218 -0.69 -12.81 -3.37
CA GLN A 218 -1.51 -12.75 -4.60
C GLN A 218 -2.97 -12.35 -4.39
N ASN A 219 -3.36 -11.97 -3.19
CA ASN A 219 -4.71 -11.50 -2.93
C ASN A 219 -4.79 -10.00 -3.18
N GLN A 220 -5.77 -9.58 -3.96
CA GLN A 220 -5.93 -8.19 -4.36
C GLN A 220 -7.35 -7.71 -4.10
N MET A 221 -7.44 -6.51 -3.55
CA MET A 221 -8.69 -5.83 -3.28
C MET A 221 -8.84 -4.66 -4.24
N GLU A 222 -9.90 -4.66 -5.02
CA GLU A 222 -10.25 -3.53 -5.89
C GLU A 222 -10.71 -2.35 -5.03
N VAL A 223 -10.03 -1.22 -5.13
CA VAL A 223 -10.36 0.01 -4.40
C VAL A 223 -10.56 1.22 -5.31
N GLY A 224 -10.23 1.10 -6.59
CA GLY A 224 -10.53 2.06 -7.64
C GLY A 224 -11.50 1.45 -8.64
N GLY A 225 -12.55 2.17 -8.96
CA GLY A 225 -13.54 1.74 -9.92
C GLY A 225 -14.03 2.92 -10.77
N LYS A 226 -14.79 2.63 -11.80
CA LYS A 226 -15.48 3.68 -12.55
C LYS A 226 -16.54 4.28 -11.64
N TYR A 227 -16.33 5.51 -11.24
CA TYR A 227 -17.35 6.36 -10.61
C TYR A 227 -18.11 7.14 -11.69
#